data_c419436ebbd2f01d14fdf6ae3e84c0bf
#
_entry.id   c419436ebbd2f01d14fdf6ae3e84c0bf
#
_cell.length_a   1.000
_cell.length_b   1.000
_cell.length_c   1.000
_cell.angle_alpha   90.00
_cell.angle_beta   90.00
_cell.angle_gamma   90.00
#
_symmetry.space_group_name_H-M   'P 1'
#
loop_
_entity.id
_entity.type
_entity.pdbx_description
1 polymer ?
#
loop_
_entity_poly.entity_id
_entity_poly.type
_entity_poly.pdbx_seq_one_letter_code
_entity_poly.pdbx_strand_id
1 'polypeptide(L)'
;MAGQELLVLYGSETGNAEEVAERIGREGNRRHFRVRVLALDAISPEHLASCSDGVIVVSTAGQGEAPASMRTFWPSLLRKSLPTSLLSNLSFALFGLGDSAYPRFNVAAKRLRKRLLQLSASELLPIGLGDDQHASGFHSALDPWLSSLWHSLRLKHPLPPSLHDPPPVSEGCMPPLDPPKLRVSRCGRCSRAESRRSRRSERLRASFVLDRVNQACNGIIPSSQTDSSIQSGVHSVHSAPLFRNCRLTSPSHWQDVRHISLDISQLPRSSIKHSHHKESEAPYEPGDLAAIMPEQAEDDVNAFLLRTSLDADELVLLAPSDNATVMLNGEASRLQHEPIRVEDLVAGCLDINGASPKRYFFEVLSHFAQSDIEQERLQFFASAEGREDLQLYNSREMRTVSEILYDFSTATPHLEYLLQVCIMLSFFCIDDV
;
A
#
# COMPACT_ATOMS: atom_id res chain seq x y z
N MET A 1 -29.00 3.05 9.83
CA MET A 1 -29.16 1.78 9.06
C MET A 1 -27.74 1.30 8.72
N ALA A 2 -27.43 0.01 8.88
CA ALA A 2 -26.14 -0.51 8.51
C ALA A 2 -26.01 -0.44 6.96
N GLY A 3 -24.96 0.21 6.45
CA GLY A 3 -24.66 0.24 5.04
C GLY A 3 -24.41 -1.16 4.50
N GLN A 4 -24.69 -1.40 3.21
CA GLN A 4 -24.40 -2.66 2.53
C GLN A 4 -22.90 -2.97 2.60
N GLU A 5 -22.53 -4.18 2.95
CA GLU A 5 -21.13 -4.59 3.00
C GLU A 5 -20.58 -4.78 1.57
N LEU A 6 -19.38 -4.25 1.34
CA LEU A 6 -18.62 -4.40 0.10
C LEU A 6 -17.21 -4.83 0.44
N LEU A 7 -16.81 -6.02 -0.02
CA LEU A 7 -15.45 -6.50 0.13
C LEU A 7 -14.61 -6.08 -1.07
N VAL A 8 -13.51 -5.36 -0.82
CA VAL A 8 -12.54 -4.96 -1.84
C VAL A 8 -11.25 -5.72 -1.58
N LEU A 9 -10.79 -6.45 -2.59
CA LEU A 9 -9.62 -7.31 -2.49
C LEU A 9 -8.54 -6.88 -3.48
N TYR A 10 -7.29 -7.01 -3.08
CA TYR A 10 -6.19 -6.74 -4.01
C TYR A 10 -5.14 -7.83 -4.04
N GLY A 11 -4.57 -8.03 -5.25
CA GLY A 11 -3.34 -8.77 -5.49
C GLY A 11 -2.31 -7.83 -6.07
N SER A 12 -1.33 -7.40 -5.28
CA SER A 12 -0.34 -6.40 -5.66
C SER A 12 1.09 -6.90 -5.49
N GLU A 13 1.99 -6.50 -6.37
CA GLU A 13 3.44 -6.68 -6.25
C GLU A 13 4.10 -5.41 -5.75
N THR A 14 3.85 -4.27 -6.40
CA THR A 14 4.51 -2.98 -6.17
C THR A 14 3.57 -1.92 -5.56
N GLY A 15 2.38 -2.31 -5.08
CA GLY A 15 1.41 -1.42 -4.43
C GLY A 15 0.38 -0.75 -5.36
N ASN A 16 0.49 -0.87 -6.70
CA ASN A 16 -0.47 -0.20 -7.61
C ASN A 16 -1.89 -0.79 -7.49
N ALA A 17 -2.03 -2.11 -7.43
CA ALA A 17 -3.36 -2.73 -7.28
C ALA A 17 -3.98 -2.43 -5.91
N GLU A 18 -3.15 -2.28 -4.91
CA GLU A 18 -3.56 -1.89 -3.58
C GLU A 18 -4.06 -0.43 -3.54
N GLU A 19 -3.34 0.50 -4.16
CA GLU A 19 -3.78 1.90 -4.24
C GLU A 19 -5.13 2.02 -4.94
N VAL A 20 -5.36 1.26 -6.03
CA VAL A 20 -6.65 1.20 -6.71
C VAL A 20 -7.74 0.63 -5.78
N ALA A 21 -7.45 -0.43 -5.03
CA ALA A 21 -8.39 -1.01 -4.06
C ALA A 21 -8.72 -0.03 -2.92
N GLU A 22 -7.74 0.69 -2.42
CA GLU A 22 -7.93 1.74 -1.43
C GLU A 22 -8.77 2.91 -1.97
N ARG A 23 -8.55 3.30 -3.23
CA ARG A 23 -9.41 4.28 -3.91
C ARG A 23 -10.85 3.80 -3.98
N ILE A 24 -11.08 2.55 -4.39
CA ILE A 24 -12.42 1.95 -4.41
C ILE A 24 -13.01 1.94 -3.00
N GLY A 25 -12.22 1.64 -2.00
CA GLY A 25 -12.63 1.67 -0.60
C GLY A 25 -13.12 3.05 -0.16
N ARG A 26 -12.33 4.10 -0.41
CA ARG A 26 -12.70 5.50 -0.11
C ARG A 26 -13.98 5.91 -0.85
N GLU A 27 -14.02 5.68 -2.17
CA GLU A 27 -15.20 6.01 -2.97
C GLU A 27 -16.45 5.24 -2.52
N GLY A 28 -16.31 3.97 -2.13
CA GLY A 28 -17.40 3.15 -1.62
C GLY A 28 -17.96 3.64 -0.28
N ASN A 29 -17.08 4.02 0.65
CA ASN A 29 -17.49 4.60 1.93
C ASN A 29 -18.25 5.92 1.72
N ARG A 30 -17.78 6.79 0.83
CA ARG A 30 -18.47 8.04 0.44
C ARG A 30 -19.86 7.77 -0.19
N ARG A 31 -20.04 6.60 -0.82
CA ARG A 31 -21.30 6.12 -1.40
C ARG A 31 -22.14 5.27 -0.44
N HIS A 32 -21.88 5.38 0.87
CA HIS A 32 -22.65 4.71 1.92
C HIS A 32 -22.54 3.17 1.94
N PHE A 33 -21.53 2.58 1.30
CA PHE A 33 -21.17 1.19 1.52
C PHE A 33 -20.31 1.07 2.78
N ARG A 34 -20.39 -0.07 3.44
CA ARG A 34 -19.46 -0.46 4.50
C ARG A 34 -18.33 -1.26 3.86
N VAL A 35 -17.23 -0.59 3.53
CA VAL A 35 -16.16 -1.21 2.76
C VAL A 35 -15.08 -1.79 3.65
N ARG A 36 -14.60 -2.98 3.27
CA ARG A 36 -13.39 -3.60 3.82
C ARG A 36 -12.40 -3.83 2.68
N VAL A 37 -11.20 -3.27 2.82
CA VAL A 37 -10.11 -3.46 1.85
C VAL A 37 -9.09 -4.42 2.43
N LEU A 38 -8.80 -5.52 1.72
CA LEU A 38 -7.89 -6.58 2.18
C LEU A 38 -7.04 -7.11 1.02
N ALA A 39 -5.82 -7.58 1.33
CA ALA A 39 -5.06 -8.38 0.38
C ALA A 39 -5.75 -9.74 0.15
N LEU A 40 -5.57 -10.32 -1.03
CA LEU A 40 -6.11 -11.65 -1.33
C LEU A 40 -5.58 -12.72 -0.37
N ASP A 41 -4.31 -12.63 0.04
CA ASP A 41 -3.70 -13.58 0.98
C ASP A 41 -4.25 -13.47 2.42
N ALA A 42 -5.03 -12.42 2.72
CA ALA A 42 -5.69 -12.25 4.01
C ALA A 42 -6.99 -13.03 4.16
N ILE A 43 -7.47 -13.66 3.10
CA ILE A 43 -8.73 -14.41 3.13
C ILE A 43 -8.56 -15.83 2.59
N SER A 44 -9.45 -16.70 3.00
CA SER A 44 -9.58 -18.04 2.40
C SER A 44 -10.69 -18.08 1.35
N PRO A 45 -10.70 -19.11 0.46
CA PRO A 45 -11.82 -19.32 -0.47
C PRO A 45 -13.17 -19.48 0.23
N GLU A 46 -13.19 -20.06 1.43
CA GLU A 46 -14.39 -20.25 2.25
C GLU A 46 -14.90 -18.91 2.80
N HIS A 47 -13.99 -18.02 3.20
CA HIS A 47 -14.35 -16.67 3.61
C HIS A 47 -14.93 -15.87 2.42
N LEU A 48 -14.30 -15.95 1.25
CA LEU A 48 -14.81 -15.33 0.04
C LEU A 48 -16.23 -15.83 -0.30
N ALA A 49 -16.52 -17.11 -0.05
CA ALA A 49 -17.84 -17.71 -0.27
C ALA A 49 -18.95 -17.15 0.64
N SER A 50 -18.58 -16.58 1.79
CA SER A 50 -19.53 -15.95 2.71
C SER A 50 -19.94 -14.53 2.30
N CYS A 51 -19.27 -13.95 1.31
CA CYS A 51 -19.50 -12.59 0.85
C CYS A 51 -20.51 -12.56 -0.31
N SER A 52 -21.33 -11.52 -0.36
CA SER A 52 -22.31 -11.30 -1.43
C SER A 52 -21.76 -10.45 -2.58
N ASP A 53 -20.96 -9.45 -2.25
CA ASP A 53 -20.40 -8.49 -3.20
C ASP A 53 -18.91 -8.30 -3.00
N GLY A 54 -18.14 -8.50 -4.06
CA GLY A 54 -16.71 -8.36 -4.04
C GLY A 54 -16.16 -7.56 -5.23
N VAL A 55 -15.24 -6.65 -4.96
CA VAL A 55 -14.44 -6.00 -6.00
C VAL A 55 -13.01 -6.46 -5.86
N ILE A 56 -12.41 -6.93 -6.94
CA ILE A 56 -11.08 -7.50 -6.90
C ILE A 56 -10.17 -6.75 -7.87
N VAL A 57 -9.01 -6.33 -7.40
CA VAL A 57 -7.99 -5.65 -8.22
C VAL A 57 -6.72 -6.47 -8.21
N VAL A 58 -6.22 -6.86 -9.39
CA VAL A 58 -5.06 -7.75 -9.49
C VAL A 58 -4.05 -7.22 -10.50
N SER A 59 -2.81 -7.04 -10.06
CA SER A 59 -1.68 -6.78 -10.95
C SER A 59 -1.11 -8.09 -11.52
N THR A 60 -0.43 -7.99 -12.65
CA THR A 60 0.31 -9.12 -13.22
C THR A 60 1.79 -8.92 -12.94
N ALA A 61 2.41 -9.87 -12.23
CA ALA A 61 3.81 -9.84 -11.88
C ALA A 61 4.65 -10.68 -12.86
N GLY A 62 5.93 -10.35 -13.01
CA GLY A 62 6.93 -11.10 -13.74
C GLY A 62 6.45 -11.61 -15.11
N GLN A 63 6.62 -12.89 -15.36
CA GLN A 63 6.21 -13.54 -16.62
C GLN A 63 4.72 -13.99 -16.62
N GLY A 64 3.83 -13.22 -15.98
CA GLY A 64 2.41 -13.53 -15.87
C GLY A 64 2.06 -14.33 -14.63
N GLU A 65 2.79 -14.11 -13.56
CA GLU A 65 2.64 -14.77 -12.28
C GLU A 65 1.63 -14.04 -11.37
N ALA A 66 1.21 -14.72 -10.31
CA ALA A 66 0.41 -14.12 -9.28
C ALA A 66 1.28 -13.15 -8.45
N PRO A 67 0.82 -11.93 -8.16
CA PRO A 67 1.56 -10.97 -7.37
C PRO A 67 1.76 -11.44 -5.93
N ALA A 68 2.72 -10.82 -5.22
CA ALA A 68 3.15 -11.22 -3.88
C ALA A 68 1.98 -11.42 -2.90
N SER A 69 1.05 -10.47 -2.85
CA SER A 69 -0.11 -10.53 -1.94
C SER A 69 -1.26 -11.44 -2.40
N MET A 70 -0.99 -12.35 -3.34
CA MET A 70 -1.92 -13.37 -3.84
C MET A 70 -1.28 -14.77 -3.90
N ARG A 71 -0.04 -14.92 -3.46
CA ARG A 71 0.74 -16.14 -3.64
C ARG A 71 0.22 -17.33 -2.83
N THR A 72 -0.41 -17.12 -1.69
CA THR A 72 -1.01 -18.17 -0.86
C THR A 72 -2.48 -18.43 -1.23
N PHE A 73 -3.21 -17.38 -1.54
CA PHE A 73 -4.61 -17.47 -1.95
C PHE A 73 -4.78 -18.23 -3.28
N TRP A 74 -3.94 -17.91 -4.27
CA TRP A 74 -4.08 -18.47 -5.61
C TRP A 74 -4.01 -20.02 -5.64
N PRO A 75 -3.00 -20.70 -5.04
CA PRO A 75 -2.99 -22.15 -4.94
C PRO A 75 -4.18 -22.72 -4.16
N SER A 76 -4.62 -22.03 -3.10
CA SER A 76 -5.77 -22.46 -2.31
C SER A 76 -7.07 -22.47 -3.13
N LEU A 77 -7.26 -21.45 -3.98
CA LEU A 77 -8.40 -21.34 -4.88
C LEU A 77 -8.36 -22.38 -6.02
N LEU A 78 -7.17 -22.87 -6.38
CA LEU A 78 -6.98 -23.87 -7.43
C LEU A 78 -7.21 -25.33 -6.96
N ARG A 79 -7.41 -25.56 -5.67
CA ARG A 79 -7.63 -26.93 -5.13
C ARG A 79 -8.77 -27.61 -5.87
N LYS A 80 -8.54 -28.85 -6.27
CA LYS A 80 -9.53 -29.69 -6.98
C LYS A 80 -10.69 -30.13 -6.06
N SER A 81 -10.46 -30.11 -4.75
CA SER A 81 -11.46 -30.49 -3.73
C SER A 81 -12.53 -29.44 -3.48
N LEU A 82 -12.38 -28.21 -4.01
CA LEU A 82 -13.37 -27.15 -3.85
C LEU A 82 -14.64 -27.49 -4.64
N PRO A 83 -15.83 -27.35 -4.01
CA PRO A 83 -17.11 -27.52 -4.72
C PRO A 83 -17.24 -26.51 -5.87
N THR A 84 -17.77 -26.94 -6.99
CA THR A 84 -18.01 -26.04 -8.15
C THR A 84 -19.00 -24.91 -7.83
N SER A 85 -19.88 -25.11 -6.85
CA SER A 85 -20.86 -24.13 -6.38
C SER A 85 -20.36 -23.26 -5.22
N LEU A 86 -19.07 -23.34 -4.86
CA LEU A 86 -18.52 -22.67 -3.67
C LEU A 86 -18.87 -21.18 -3.63
N LEU A 87 -18.73 -20.49 -4.74
CA LEU A 87 -18.90 -19.04 -4.83
C LEU A 87 -20.25 -18.61 -5.45
N SER A 88 -21.27 -19.47 -5.40
CA SER A 88 -22.58 -19.19 -6.02
C SER A 88 -23.28 -17.94 -5.45
N ASN A 89 -22.96 -17.52 -4.24
CA ASN A 89 -23.51 -16.30 -3.63
C ASN A 89 -22.71 -15.04 -3.97
N LEU A 90 -21.50 -15.17 -4.52
CA LEU A 90 -20.63 -14.05 -4.79
C LEU A 90 -20.95 -13.40 -6.12
N SER A 91 -21.27 -12.11 -6.08
CA SER A 91 -21.21 -11.22 -7.24
C SER A 91 -19.90 -10.47 -7.22
N PHE A 92 -19.11 -10.58 -8.28
CA PHE A 92 -17.80 -9.95 -8.29
C PHE A 92 -17.60 -8.98 -9.46
N ALA A 93 -16.80 -7.95 -9.23
CA ALA A 93 -16.22 -7.09 -10.24
C ALA A 93 -14.70 -7.26 -10.22
N LEU A 94 -14.05 -7.30 -11.36
CA LEU A 94 -12.62 -7.54 -11.45
C LEU A 94 -11.93 -6.51 -12.34
N PHE A 95 -10.87 -5.90 -11.81
CA PHE A 95 -9.99 -5.01 -12.56
C PHE A 95 -8.56 -5.56 -12.57
N GLY A 96 -7.97 -5.69 -13.75
CA GLY A 96 -6.59 -6.12 -13.93
C GLY A 96 -5.67 -4.93 -14.23
N LEU A 97 -4.48 -4.96 -13.65
CA LEU A 97 -3.38 -4.04 -13.94
C LEU A 97 -2.28 -4.79 -14.68
N GLY A 98 -1.85 -4.28 -15.82
CA GLY A 98 -0.82 -4.89 -16.64
C GLY A 98 -0.17 -3.88 -17.56
N ASP A 99 0.82 -4.38 -18.30
CA ASP A 99 1.59 -3.64 -19.27
C ASP A 99 1.52 -4.39 -20.61
N SER A 100 1.00 -3.72 -21.64
CA SER A 100 0.82 -4.33 -22.97
C SER A 100 2.13 -4.53 -23.75
N ALA A 101 3.26 -3.96 -23.29
CA ALA A 101 4.57 -4.28 -23.80
C ALA A 101 4.96 -5.75 -23.54
N TYR A 102 4.32 -6.41 -22.58
CA TYR A 102 4.59 -7.80 -22.25
C TYR A 102 3.55 -8.75 -22.87
N PRO A 103 3.97 -9.90 -23.42
CA PRO A 103 3.05 -10.85 -24.09
C PRO A 103 1.93 -11.40 -23.18
N ARG A 104 2.14 -11.40 -21.87
CA ARG A 104 1.19 -11.91 -20.89
C ARG A 104 0.38 -10.79 -20.21
N PHE A 105 -0.03 -9.81 -20.99
CA PHE A 105 -0.85 -8.68 -20.56
C PHE A 105 -2.09 -9.12 -19.76
N ASN A 106 -2.18 -8.67 -18.50
CA ASN A 106 -3.28 -8.91 -17.58
C ASN A 106 -3.65 -10.41 -17.39
N VAL A 107 -2.67 -11.32 -17.52
CA VAL A 107 -2.96 -12.76 -17.46
C VAL A 107 -3.37 -13.22 -16.07
N ALA A 108 -2.87 -12.62 -14.99
CA ALA A 108 -3.26 -12.96 -13.62
C ALA A 108 -4.75 -12.71 -13.39
N ALA A 109 -5.23 -11.51 -13.75
CA ALA A 109 -6.64 -11.15 -13.66
C ALA A 109 -7.55 -12.04 -14.53
N LYS A 110 -7.14 -12.31 -15.78
CA LYS A 110 -7.89 -13.19 -16.70
C LYS A 110 -8.00 -14.63 -16.17
N ARG A 111 -6.93 -15.16 -15.56
CA ARG A 111 -6.95 -16.48 -14.93
C ARG A 111 -7.84 -16.52 -13.69
N LEU A 112 -7.74 -15.50 -12.84
CA LEU A 112 -8.58 -15.38 -11.65
C LEU A 112 -10.06 -15.31 -12.03
N ARG A 113 -10.44 -14.45 -12.98
CA ARG A 113 -11.80 -14.39 -13.52
C ARG A 113 -12.32 -15.75 -13.95
N LYS A 114 -11.54 -16.47 -14.76
CA LYS A 114 -11.91 -17.79 -15.23
C LYS A 114 -12.17 -18.76 -14.07
N ARG A 115 -11.35 -18.71 -13.04
CA ARG A 115 -11.49 -19.59 -11.87
C ARG A 115 -12.70 -19.24 -11.01
N LEU A 116 -12.97 -17.95 -10.77
CA LEU A 116 -14.17 -17.50 -10.05
C LEU A 116 -15.46 -17.97 -10.74
N LEU A 117 -15.54 -17.83 -12.06
CA LEU A 117 -16.67 -18.33 -12.85
C LEU A 117 -16.81 -19.86 -12.78
N GLN A 118 -15.71 -20.62 -12.77
CA GLN A 118 -15.73 -22.08 -12.58
C GLN A 118 -16.26 -22.50 -11.21
N LEU A 119 -16.16 -21.62 -10.21
CA LEU A 119 -16.70 -21.84 -8.86
C LEU A 119 -18.11 -21.24 -8.70
N SER A 120 -18.77 -20.92 -9.81
CA SER A 120 -20.14 -20.39 -9.89
C SER A 120 -20.32 -18.96 -9.35
N ALA A 121 -19.26 -18.16 -9.22
CA ALA A 121 -19.42 -16.75 -8.95
C ALA A 121 -20.06 -16.02 -10.15
N SER A 122 -20.87 -14.99 -9.90
CA SER A 122 -21.49 -14.17 -10.93
C SER A 122 -20.71 -12.87 -11.17
N GLU A 123 -20.47 -12.52 -12.42
CA GLU A 123 -19.78 -11.28 -12.78
C GLU A 123 -20.76 -10.10 -12.77
N LEU A 124 -20.44 -9.07 -12.00
CA LEU A 124 -21.30 -7.87 -11.86
C LEU A 124 -21.18 -6.96 -13.08
N LEU A 125 -19.99 -6.85 -13.64
CA LEU A 125 -19.70 -6.10 -14.87
C LEU A 125 -18.48 -6.72 -15.58
N PRO A 126 -18.28 -6.46 -16.89
CA PRO A 126 -17.13 -6.98 -17.61
C PRO A 126 -15.80 -6.60 -16.95
N ILE A 127 -14.82 -7.51 -17.01
CA ILE A 127 -13.49 -7.27 -16.48
C ILE A 127 -12.87 -5.99 -17.08
N GLY A 128 -12.36 -5.10 -16.22
CA GLY A 128 -11.54 -3.97 -16.65
C GLY A 128 -10.07 -4.40 -16.81
N LEU A 129 -9.40 -3.87 -17.82
CA LEU A 129 -7.99 -4.18 -18.11
C LEU A 129 -7.23 -2.87 -18.26
N GLY A 130 -6.51 -2.46 -17.22
CA GLY A 130 -5.62 -1.30 -17.23
C GLY A 130 -4.31 -1.62 -17.93
N ASP A 131 -3.80 -0.64 -18.69
CA ASP A 131 -2.56 -0.73 -19.44
C ASP A 131 -1.61 0.40 -19.05
N ASP A 132 -0.43 0.04 -18.58
CA ASP A 132 0.59 1.02 -18.17
C ASP A 132 1.24 1.73 -19.35
N GLN A 133 1.15 1.16 -20.58
CA GLN A 133 1.64 1.79 -21.80
C GLN A 133 0.78 2.92 -22.35
N HIS A 134 -0.44 3.08 -21.83
CA HIS A 134 -1.30 4.20 -22.23
C HIS A 134 -0.73 5.54 -21.75
N ALA A 135 -0.97 6.64 -22.48
CA ALA A 135 -0.49 7.97 -22.12
C ALA A 135 -0.88 8.42 -20.69
N SER A 136 -2.07 8.00 -20.23
CA SER A 136 -2.55 8.21 -18.85
C SER A 136 -2.39 6.97 -17.96
N GLY A 137 -1.51 6.02 -18.32
CA GLY A 137 -1.35 4.77 -17.63
C GLY A 137 -2.66 3.96 -17.52
N PHE A 138 -2.75 3.08 -16.55
CA PHE A 138 -3.92 2.25 -16.31
C PHE A 138 -5.19 3.05 -15.93
N HIS A 139 -5.06 4.32 -15.56
CA HIS A 139 -6.19 5.17 -15.20
C HIS A 139 -7.15 5.42 -16.37
N SER A 140 -6.66 5.34 -17.61
CA SER A 140 -7.50 5.47 -18.83
C SER A 140 -8.64 4.46 -18.86
N ALA A 141 -8.38 3.22 -18.43
CA ALA A 141 -9.39 2.16 -18.34
C ALA A 141 -10.09 2.16 -16.97
N LEU A 142 -9.40 2.56 -15.89
CA LEU A 142 -9.92 2.50 -14.53
C LEU A 142 -11.08 3.47 -14.29
N ASP A 143 -10.94 4.74 -14.68
CA ASP A 143 -11.93 5.76 -14.37
C ASP A 143 -13.32 5.46 -15.01
N PRO A 144 -13.43 5.08 -16.30
CA PRO A 144 -14.74 4.68 -16.87
C PRO A 144 -15.26 3.35 -16.30
N TRP A 145 -14.34 2.43 -15.93
CA TRP A 145 -14.74 1.17 -15.30
C TRP A 145 -15.30 1.42 -13.89
N LEU A 146 -14.72 2.31 -13.09
CA LEU A 146 -15.25 2.72 -11.79
C LEU A 146 -16.65 3.33 -11.91
N SER A 147 -16.87 4.19 -12.91
CA SER A 147 -18.20 4.75 -13.16
C SER A 147 -19.22 3.65 -13.42
N SER A 148 -18.86 2.64 -14.21
CA SER A 148 -19.71 1.47 -14.48
C SER A 148 -19.92 0.59 -13.24
N LEU A 149 -18.88 0.44 -12.41
CA LEU A 149 -18.94 -0.31 -11.15
C LEU A 149 -19.97 0.31 -10.19
N TRP A 150 -19.86 1.62 -9.95
CA TRP A 150 -20.77 2.32 -9.05
C TRP A 150 -22.21 2.31 -9.55
N HIS A 151 -22.39 2.46 -10.86
CA HIS A 151 -23.72 2.33 -11.48
C HIS A 151 -24.30 0.93 -11.24
N SER A 152 -23.55 -0.13 -11.50
CA SER A 152 -23.99 -1.52 -11.34
C SER A 152 -24.28 -1.86 -9.88
N LEU A 153 -23.42 -1.44 -8.96
CA LEU A 153 -23.63 -1.61 -7.52
C LEU A 153 -24.87 -0.84 -7.04
N ARG A 154 -25.14 0.34 -7.59
CA ARG A 154 -26.30 1.14 -7.22
C ARG A 154 -27.61 0.54 -7.76
N LEU A 155 -27.60 -0.07 -8.92
CA LEU A 155 -28.74 -0.84 -9.43
C LEU A 155 -29.07 -2.03 -8.54
N LYS A 156 -28.05 -2.71 -8.03
CA LYS A 156 -28.21 -3.85 -7.13
C LYS A 156 -28.63 -3.41 -5.72
N HIS A 157 -28.11 -2.28 -5.24
CA HIS A 157 -28.32 -1.75 -3.90
C HIS A 157 -28.80 -0.29 -3.96
N PRO A 158 -30.09 -0.05 -4.28
CA PRO A 158 -30.63 1.30 -4.37
C PRO A 158 -30.58 2.02 -3.03
N LEU A 159 -30.28 3.32 -3.06
CA LEU A 159 -30.30 4.17 -1.87
C LEU A 159 -31.74 4.49 -1.43
N PRO A 160 -31.95 4.65 -0.12
CA PRO A 160 -33.17 5.28 0.38
C PRO A 160 -33.33 6.70 -0.20
N PRO A 161 -34.56 7.19 -0.38
CA PRO A 161 -34.81 8.52 -0.98
C PRO A 161 -34.16 9.71 -0.25
N SER A 162 -33.77 9.52 1.00
CA SER A 162 -33.09 10.53 1.83
C SER A 162 -31.57 10.63 1.62
N LEU A 163 -30.97 9.70 0.86
CA LEU A 163 -29.54 9.65 0.62
C LEU A 163 -29.26 9.77 -0.87
N HIS A 164 -28.18 10.48 -1.21
CA HIS A 164 -27.70 10.64 -2.57
C HIS A 164 -26.24 10.21 -2.68
N ASP A 165 -25.86 9.73 -3.85
CA ASP A 165 -24.44 9.51 -4.15
C ASP A 165 -23.70 10.87 -4.21
N PRO A 166 -22.46 10.93 -3.74
CA PRO A 166 -21.65 12.12 -3.87
C PRO A 166 -21.40 12.42 -5.37
N PRO A 167 -21.23 13.69 -5.72
CA PRO A 167 -20.81 14.04 -7.08
C PRO A 167 -19.45 13.39 -7.40
N PRO A 168 -19.14 13.16 -8.68
CA PRO A 168 -17.81 12.72 -9.07
C PRO A 168 -16.76 13.76 -8.67
N VAL A 169 -15.55 13.28 -8.36
CA VAL A 169 -14.41 14.16 -8.09
C VAL A 169 -14.09 14.93 -9.37
N SER A 170 -14.20 16.25 -9.32
CA SER A 170 -13.91 17.16 -10.43
C SER A 170 -13.23 18.43 -9.90
N GLU A 171 -12.67 19.23 -10.80
CA GLU A 171 -12.12 20.53 -10.46
C GLU A 171 -13.19 21.39 -9.74
N GLY A 172 -12.81 21.96 -8.60
CA GLY A 172 -13.71 22.73 -7.75
C GLY A 172 -14.74 21.92 -6.94
N CYS A 173 -14.78 20.60 -7.07
CA CYS A 173 -15.66 19.73 -6.31
C CYS A 173 -14.88 18.54 -5.72
N MET A 174 -14.12 18.81 -4.65
CA MET A 174 -13.41 17.76 -3.93
C MET A 174 -14.28 17.19 -2.81
N PRO A 175 -14.30 15.86 -2.66
CA PRO A 175 -14.98 15.25 -1.54
C PRO A 175 -14.27 15.63 -0.23
N PRO A 176 -14.96 15.59 0.93
CA PRO A 176 -14.31 15.77 2.20
C PRO A 176 -13.22 14.74 2.37
N LEU A 177 -12.11 15.17 3.00
CA LEU A 177 -10.98 14.29 3.26
C LEU A 177 -11.40 13.18 4.23
N ASP A 178 -11.08 11.94 3.87
CA ASP A 178 -11.32 10.80 4.75
C ASP A 178 -10.43 10.91 6.01
N PRO A 179 -10.91 10.48 7.19
CA PRO A 179 -10.09 10.50 8.39
C PRO A 179 -8.83 9.64 8.20
N PRO A 180 -7.68 10.06 8.76
CA PRO A 180 -6.44 9.32 8.60
C PRO A 180 -6.55 7.93 9.25
N LYS A 181 -5.87 6.94 8.68
CA LYS A 181 -5.85 5.56 9.18
C LYS A 181 -5.10 5.41 10.50
N LEU A 182 -4.13 6.30 10.74
CA LEU A 182 -3.36 6.38 11.98
C LEU A 182 -3.67 7.68 12.70
N ARG A 183 -3.82 7.60 14.01
CA ARG A 183 -3.95 8.73 14.92
C ARG A 183 -2.59 8.96 15.58
N VAL A 184 -2.16 10.21 15.59
CA VAL A 184 -0.94 10.67 16.25
C VAL A 184 -1.30 11.31 17.58
N SER A 185 -0.78 10.78 18.68
CA SER A 185 -0.93 11.35 20.01
C SER A 185 0.39 12.00 20.43
N ARG A 186 0.36 13.31 20.68
CA ARG A 186 1.54 14.10 21.07
C ARG A 186 1.81 13.92 22.56
N CYS A 187 3.03 13.48 22.93
CA CYS A 187 3.40 13.10 24.30
C CYS A 187 4.35 14.10 24.98
N GLY A 188 4.80 15.13 24.28
CA GLY A 188 5.75 16.12 24.78
C GLY A 188 6.97 16.25 23.89
N ARG A 189 8.08 16.75 24.46
CA ARG A 189 9.33 16.97 23.70
C ARG A 189 10.48 16.20 24.37
N CYS A 190 11.36 15.65 23.56
CA CYS A 190 12.60 15.04 24.02
C CYS A 190 13.56 16.12 24.52
N SER A 191 14.25 15.87 25.63
CA SER A 191 15.30 16.81 26.10
C SER A 191 16.50 16.73 25.14
N ARG A 192 17.16 17.89 24.90
CA ARG A 192 18.37 17.96 24.04
C ARG A 192 19.50 17.01 24.51
N ALA A 193 19.56 16.67 25.79
CA ALA A 193 20.54 15.76 26.34
C ALA A 193 20.25 14.29 25.95
N GLU A 194 18.98 13.91 25.96
CA GLU A 194 18.52 12.58 25.53
C GLU A 194 18.63 12.42 24.01
N SER A 195 18.30 13.48 23.24
CA SER A 195 18.45 13.53 21.79
C SER A 195 19.89 13.22 21.34
N ARG A 196 20.90 13.77 22.01
CA ARG A 196 22.32 13.48 21.69
C ARG A 196 22.78 12.06 22.08
N ARG A 197 22.17 11.45 23.09
CA ARG A 197 22.43 10.05 23.49
C ARG A 197 21.79 9.04 22.55
N SER A 198 20.56 9.31 22.12
CA SER A 198 19.84 8.47 21.15
C SER A 198 20.55 8.38 19.80
N ARG A 199 21.15 9.50 19.32
CA ARG A 199 21.96 9.49 18.08
C ARG A 199 23.18 8.58 18.10
N ARG A 200 23.60 8.05 19.26
CA ARG A 200 24.85 7.30 19.40
C ARG A 200 24.71 5.83 19.81
N SER A 201 23.62 5.41 20.44
CA SER A 201 23.56 4.06 21.02
C SER A 201 22.38 3.18 20.61
N GLU A 202 21.25 3.74 20.22
CA GLU A 202 20.10 2.98 19.74
C GLU A 202 19.34 3.85 18.75
N ARG A 203 19.80 3.93 17.51
CA ARG A 203 18.90 4.26 16.43
C ARG A 203 17.82 3.18 16.47
N LEU A 204 16.67 3.52 16.99
CA LEU A 204 15.47 2.73 16.80
C LEU A 204 15.33 2.57 15.29
N ARG A 205 15.82 1.45 14.79
CA ARG A 205 15.54 1.00 13.46
C ARG A 205 14.07 0.60 13.50
N ALA A 206 13.24 1.61 13.38
CA ALA A 206 11.82 1.43 13.21
C ALA A 206 11.61 0.79 11.85
N SER A 207 11.87 -0.50 11.81
CA SER A 207 11.51 -1.36 10.70
C SER A 207 10.01 -1.54 10.77
N PHE A 208 9.28 -0.58 10.20
CA PHE A 208 7.85 -0.74 10.03
C PHE A 208 7.60 -1.69 8.89
N VAL A 209 7.33 -2.91 9.23
CA VAL A 209 6.40 -3.68 8.41
C VAL A 209 5.02 -3.29 8.93
N LEU A 210 4.39 -2.33 8.29
CA LEU A 210 2.94 -2.30 8.25
C LEU A 210 2.54 -3.57 7.53
N ASP A 211 2.40 -4.65 8.28
CA ASP A 211 1.71 -5.82 7.79
C ASP A 211 0.29 -5.38 7.49
N ARG A 212 0.08 -4.94 6.25
CA ARG A 212 -1.24 -4.75 5.68
C ARG A 212 -1.82 -6.10 5.47
N VAL A 213 -1.92 -6.88 6.48
CA VAL A 213 -2.73 -8.04 6.36
C VAL A 213 -2.67 -8.96 7.48
N ASN A 214 -3.60 -9.73 7.54
CA ASN A 214 -3.92 -10.83 8.39
C ASN A 214 -4.58 -10.45 9.69
N GLN A 215 -5.49 -9.48 9.57
CA GLN A 215 -6.60 -9.53 10.50
C GLN A 215 -7.91 -9.73 9.77
N ALA A 216 -7.94 -10.83 9.10
CA ALA A 216 -9.18 -11.55 8.96
C ALA A 216 -9.75 -11.77 10.35
N CYS A 217 -10.84 -11.07 10.67
CA CYS A 217 -11.91 -11.65 11.43
C CYS A 217 -11.58 -12.23 12.81
N ASN A 218 -11.17 -11.39 13.75
CA ASN A 218 -11.46 -11.66 15.16
C ASN A 218 -12.85 -11.11 15.51
N GLY A 219 -13.86 -11.66 14.87
CA GLY A 219 -15.25 -11.52 15.23
C GLY A 219 -15.93 -12.82 14.92
N ILE A 220 -16.23 -13.59 15.97
CA ILE A 220 -17.03 -14.82 15.95
C ILE A 220 -16.24 -16.07 15.54
N ILE A 221 -15.38 -16.55 16.45
CA ILE A 221 -15.16 -17.99 16.62
C ILE A 221 -15.56 -18.33 18.06
N PRO A 222 -16.45 -19.32 18.27
CA PRO A 222 -16.71 -19.83 19.61
C PRO A 222 -15.44 -20.45 20.15
N SER A 223 -15.15 -20.13 21.41
CA SER A 223 -14.05 -20.68 22.20
C SER A 223 -14.10 -22.20 22.27
N SER A 224 -13.39 -22.90 21.36
CA SER A 224 -12.87 -24.24 21.63
C SER A 224 -11.98 -24.68 20.46
N GLN A 225 -10.74 -24.94 20.80
CA GLN A 225 -9.64 -25.51 20.02
C GLN A 225 -8.62 -24.49 19.51
N THR A 226 -7.65 -24.27 20.38
CA THR A 226 -6.34 -23.69 20.08
C THR A 226 -5.52 -24.70 19.29
N ASP A 227 -5.52 -24.61 17.95
CA ASP A 227 -4.49 -25.21 17.13
C ASP A 227 -3.44 -24.13 16.79
N SER A 228 -2.29 -24.27 17.45
CA SER A 228 -1.14 -23.36 17.43
C SER A 228 -0.23 -23.56 16.21
N SER A 229 -0.78 -23.62 14.99
CA SER A 229 0.04 -23.88 13.79
C SER A 229 -0.24 -23.00 12.56
N ILE A 230 -0.87 -21.83 12.73
CA ILE A 230 -0.90 -20.81 11.67
C ILE A 230 0.00 -19.65 12.13
N GLN A 231 1.31 -19.86 12.05
CA GLN A 231 2.26 -18.75 12.04
C GLN A 231 2.14 -18.06 10.69
N SER A 232 1.37 -16.97 10.63
CA SER A 232 1.48 -15.96 9.60
C SER A 232 2.93 -15.50 9.55
N GLY A 233 3.56 -15.59 8.36
CA GLY A 233 4.96 -15.22 8.18
C GLY A 233 5.17 -13.72 8.39
N VAL A 234 5.31 -13.31 9.62
CA VAL A 234 5.81 -11.97 9.99
C VAL A 234 7.26 -11.91 9.53
N HIS A 235 7.54 -11.14 8.48
CA HIS A 235 8.91 -10.85 8.08
C HIS A 235 9.52 -9.94 9.15
N SER A 236 10.37 -10.50 10.00
CA SER A 236 11.14 -9.71 10.94
C SER A 236 12.24 -8.96 10.17
N VAL A 237 12.32 -7.66 10.33
CA VAL A 237 13.41 -6.86 9.78
C VAL A 237 14.61 -6.95 10.73
N HIS A 238 15.77 -7.18 10.17
CA HIS A 238 17.01 -7.38 10.92
C HIS A 238 18.04 -6.33 10.54
N SER A 239 18.86 -5.97 11.50
CA SER A 239 20.01 -5.11 11.29
C SER A 239 21.21 -5.93 10.82
N ALA A 240 21.74 -5.62 9.65
CA ALA A 240 23.00 -6.18 9.17
C ALA A 240 24.06 -5.07 9.08
N PRO A 241 25.24 -5.22 9.72
CA PRO A 241 26.32 -4.25 9.59
C PRO A 241 26.76 -4.10 8.14
N LEU A 242 26.89 -2.85 7.69
CA LEU A 242 27.43 -2.53 6.38
C LEU A 242 28.97 -2.68 6.40
N PHE A 243 29.48 -3.73 5.74
CA PHE A 243 30.91 -4.03 5.68
C PHE A 243 31.60 -3.26 4.55
N ARG A 244 30.92 -3.08 3.42
CA ARG A 244 31.47 -2.41 2.25
C ARG A 244 30.39 -1.62 1.53
N ASN A 245 30.74 -0.41 1.10
CA ASN A 245 29.93 0.43 0.22
C ASN A 245 30.89 1.20 -0.70
N CYS A 246 31.16 0.66 -1.89
CA CYS A 246 32.12 1.22 -2.84
C CYS A 246 31.44 1.52 -4.16
N ARG A 247 31.58 2.73 -4.66
CA ARG A 247 31.17 3.08 -6.02
C ARG A 247 32.02 2.32 -7.03
N LEU A 248 31.38 1.67 -8.00
CA LEU A 248 32.00 0.92 -9.10
C LEU A 248 32.15 1.76 -10.36
N THR A 249 31.22 2.68 -10.60
CA THR A 249 31.25 3.58 -11.75
C THR A 249 32.18 4.76 -11.50
N SER A 250 32.71 5.33 -12.61
CA SER A 250 33.51 6.57 -12.54
C SER A 250 32.70 7.69 -11.84
N PRO A 251 33.36 8.60 -11.08
CA PRO A 251 32.70 9.77 -10.50
C PRO A 251 32.00 10.65 -11.54
N SER A 252 32.47 10.66 -12.78
CA SER A 252 31.85 11.41 -13.89
C SER A 252 30.73 10.68 -14.61
N HIS A 253 30.47 9.41 -14.26
CA HIS A 253 29.38 8.65 -14.87
C HIS A 253 28.05 9.10 -14.24
N TRP A 254 27.02 9.24 -15.06
CA TRP A 254 25.69 9.70 -14.64
C TRP A 254 25.02 8.75 -13.63
N GLN A 255 25.35 7.46 -13.67
CA GLN A 255 24.82 6.43 -12.78
C GLN A 255 25.79 6.14 -11.63
N ASP A 256 25.30 6.06 -10.39
CA ASP A 256 26.07 5.63 -9.22
C ASP A 256 25.78 4.16 -8.93
N VAL A 257 26.57 3.28 -9.50
CA VAL A 257 26.51 1.83 -9.22
C VAL A 257 27.47 1.50 -8.10
N ARG A 258 26.99 0.77 -7.09
CA ARG A 258 27.78 0.48 -5.86
C ARG A 258 27.84 -1.01 -5.56
N HIS A 259 28.99 -1.43 -5.08
CA HIS A 259 29.18 -2.72 -4.42
C HIS A 259 28.84 -2.55 -2.93
N ILE A 260 27.79 -3.22 -2.48
CA ILE A 260 27.36 -3.24 -1.09
C ILE A 260 27.60 -4.63 -0.53
N SER A 261 28.25 -4.73 0.65
CA SER A 261 28.42 -5.98 1.39
C SER A 261 27.87 -5.82 2.80
N LEU A 262 26.96 -6.72 3.19
CA LEU A 262 26.33 -6.75 4.50
C LEU A 262 26.81 -7.98 5.28
N ASP A 263 27.05 -7.81 6.57
CA ASP A 263 27.33 -8.94 7.46
C ASP A 263 26.01 -9.55 7.94
N ILE A 264 25.69 -10.72 7.43
CA ILE A 264 24.48 -11.48 7.76
C ILE A 264 24.74 -12.59 8.77
N SER A 265 25.95 -12.70 9.34
CA SER A 265 26.33 -13.77 10.26
C SER A 265 25.48 -13.84 11.54
N GLN A 266 24.92 -12.69 11.93
CA GLN A 266 24.07 -12.55 13.12
C GLN A 266 22.57 -12.67 12.83
N LEU A 267 22.17 -12.87 11.56
CA LEU A 267 20.76 -13.02 11.23
C LEU A 267 20.22 -14.35 11.76
N PRO A 268 19.02 -14.38 12.36
CA PRO A 268 18.39 -15.61 12.78
C PRO A 268 18.16 -16.52 11.57
N ARG A 269 18.59 -17.77 11.65
CA ARG A 269 18.38 -18.76 10.57
C ARG A 269 16.89 -19.01 10.25
N SER A 270 15.99 -18.71 11.19
CA SER A 270 14.54 -18.76 11.00
C SER A 270 13.97 -17.68 10.08
N SER A 271 14.71 -16.58 9.87
CA SER A 271 14.32 -15.48 8.97
C SER A 271 14.61 -15.79 7.50
N ILE A 272 15.36 -16.86 7.26
CA ILE A 272 15.73 -17.33 5.93
C ILE A 272 14.85 -18.53 5.62
N LYS A 273 13.97 -18.41 4.61
CA LYS A 273 13.09 -19.51 4.21
C LYS A 273 13.94 -20.70 3.76
N HIS A 274 13.77 -21.83 4.44
CA HIS A 274 14.47 -23.06 4.07
C HIS A 274 13.94 -23.60 2.73
N SER A 275 14.84 -23.73 1.77
CA SER A 275 14.67 -24.70 0.70
C SER A 275 14.79 -26.11 1.26
N HIS A 276 14.14 -27.07 0.60
CA HIS A 276 14.11 -28.48 1.02
C HIS A 276 15.45 -29.24 0.91
N HIS A 277 16.57 -28.55 0.65
CA HIS A 277 17.89 -29.18 0.52
C HIS A 277 18.72 -29.02 1.81
N LYS A 278 19.06 -30.15 2.41
CA LYS A 278 19.65 -30.30 3.73
C LYS A 278 21.14 -29.90 3.90
N GLU A 279 21.82 -29.41 2.85
CA GLU A 279 23.30 -29.31 2.89
C GLU A 279 23.90 -28.04 2.31
N SER A 280 23.15 -26.97 2.08
CA SER A 280 23.73 -25.69 1.67
C SER A 280 24.23 -24.91 2.89
N GLU A 281 25.53 -24.59 2.94
CA GLU A 281 26.15 -23.73 3.95
C GLU A 281 25.69 -22.26 3.80
N ALA A 282 25.16 -21.89 2.67
CA ALA A 282 24.65 -20.53 2.40
C ALA A 282 23.23 -20.34 2.94
N PRO A 283 22.96 -19.20 3.58
CA PRO A 283 21.63 -18.88 4.11
C PRO A 283 20.60 -18.48 3.03
N TYR A 284 20.98 -18.41 1.78
CA TYR A 284 20.15 -18.02 0.64
C TYR A 284 20.49 -18.86 -0.60
N GLU A 285 19.58 -18.88 -1.57
CA GLU A 285 19.72 -19.55 -2.84
C GLU A 285 19.62 -18.57 -4.01
N PRO A 286 20.15 -18.92 -5.20
CA PRO A 286 19.94 -18.10 -6.40
C PRO A 286 18.47 -17.87 -6.68
N GLY A 287 18.07 -16.60 -6.84
CA GLY A 287 16.68 -16.17 -7.03
C GLY A 287 15.97 -15.76 -5.74
N ASP A 288 16.62 -15.82 -4.58
CA ASP A 288 16.10 -15.20 -3.36
C ASP A 288 16.16 -13.67 -3.45
N LEU A 289 15.20 -13.01 -2.83
CA LEU A 289 15.10 -11.55 -2.82
C LEU A 289 15.61 -10.97 -1.49
N ALA A 290 16.49 -9.97 -1.60
CA ALA A 290 16.92 -9.18 -0.45
C ALA A 290 16.12 -7.87 -0.41
N ALA A 291 15.28 -7.69 0.62
CA ALA A 291 14.57 -6.44 0.86
C ALA A 291 15.39 -5.55 1.79
N ILE A 292 15.70 -4.34 1.36
CA ILE A 292 16.50 -3.37 2.13
C ILE A 292 15.62 -2.18 2.48
N MET A 293 15.61 -1.77 3.76
CA MET A 293 14.97 -0.54 4.22
C MET A 293 16.04 0.52 4.50
N PRO A 294 16.23 1.50 3.62
CA PRO A 294 17.17 2.58 3.85
C PRO A 294 16.59 3.60 4.84
N GLU A 295 17.45 4.24 5.63
CA GLU A 295 17.10 5.48 6.34
C GLU A 295 17.27 6.67 5.38
N GLN A 296 16.44 7.71 5.56
CA GLN A 296 16.60 8.96 4.84
C GLN A 296 17.85 9.70 5.31
N ALA A 297 18.50 10.45 4.40
CA ALA A 297 19.66 11.25 4.75
C ALA A 297 19.28 12.37 5.75
N GLU A 298 20.18 12.68 6.68
CA GLU A 298 19.93 13.68 7.74
C GLU A 298 19.58 15.06 7.18
N ASP A 299 20.24 15.47 6.10
CA ASP A 299 19.96 16.77 5.44
C ASP A 299 18.56 16.80 4.83
N ASP A 300 18.12 15.71 4.22
CA ASP A 300 16.78 15.59 3.62
C ASP A 300 15.70 15.58 4.70
N VAL A 301 15.93 14.86 5.80
CA VAL A 301 15.03 14.86 6.96
C VAL A 301 14.88 16.26 7.54
N ASN A 302 15.99 16.97 7.73
CA ASN A 302 15.98 18.34 8.25
C ASN A 302 15.24 19.30 7.30
N ALA A 303 15.47 19.20 5.98
CA ALA A 303 14.79 20.00 4.98
C ALA A 303 13.27 19.72 4.97
N PHE A 304 12.89 18.46 5.06
CA PHE A 304 11.49 18.02 5.11
C PHE A 304 10.78 18.52 6.37
N LEU A 305 11.39 18.38 7.54
CA LEU A 305 10.85 18.86 8.81
C LEU A 305 10.65 20.37 8.81
N LEU A 306 11.63 21.11 8.29
CA LEU A 306 11.53 22.57 8.12
C LEU A 306 10.38 22.94 7.18
N ARG A 307 10.28 22.25 6.02
CA ARG A 307 9.25 22.50 5.00
C ARG A 307 7.84 22.22 5.52
N THR A 308 7.67 21.17 6.31
CA THR A 308 6.36 20.76 6.86
C THR A 308 6.05 21.41 8.21
N SER A 309 6.98 22.22 8.75
CA SER A 309 6.85 22.84 10.08
C SER A 309 6.65 21.84 11.22
N LEU A 310 7.17 20.62 11.07
CA LEU A 310 7.15 19.60 12.10
C LEU A 310 8.29 19.80 13.09
N ASP A 311 8.01 19.59 14.37
CA ASP A 311 9.02 19.71 15.43
C ASP A 311 9.80 18.40 15.55
N ALA A 312 11.08 18.41 15.21
CA ALA A 312 11.99 17.25 15.23
C ALA A 312 12.02 16.54 16.59
N ASP A 313 11.98 17.30 17.69
CA ASP A 313 12.11 16.79 19.05
C ASP A 313 10.76 16.42 19.68
N GLU A 314 9.65 16.59 18.98
CA GLU A 314 8.34 16.17 19.46
C GLU A 314 8.25 14.65 19.56
N LEU A 315 7.69 14.17 20.67
CA LEU A 315 7.43 12.74 20.93
C LEU A 315 5.99 12.41 20.60
N VAL A 316 5.80 11.38 19.77
CA VAL A 316 4.48 10.94 19.32
C VAL A 316 4.27 9.45 19.56
N LEU A 317 3.02 9.08 19.85
CA LEU A 317 2.53 7.70 19.82
C LEU A 317 1.62 7.53 18.61
N LEU A 318 1.73 6.39 17.93
CA LEU A 318 0.90 6.04 16.79
C LEU A 318 -0.13 4.97 17.19
N ALA A 319 -1.38 5.20 16.88
CA ALA A 319 -2.44 4.22 17.10
C ALA A 319 -3.33 4.12 15.86
N PRO A 320 -3.89 2.94 15.55
CA PRO A 320 -4.94 2.84 14.54
C PRO A 320 -6.11 3.76 14.88
N SER A 321 -6.69 4.39 13.88
CA SER A 321 -7.94 5.13 14.04
C SER A 321 -9.11 4.17 14.29
N ASP A 322 -10.15 4.62 15.00
CA ASP A 322 -11.25 3.75 15.45
C ASP A 322 -12.00 3.05 14.29
N ASN A 323 -11.94 3.61 13.09
CA ASN A 323 -12.57 3.06 11.89
C ASN A 323 -11.55 2.39 10.92
N ALA A 324 -10.28 2.31 11.30
CA ALA A 324 -9.26 1.78 10.40
C ALA A 324 -9.12 0.27 10.57
N THR A 325 -9.02 -0.43 9.44
CA THR A 325 -8.63 -1.85 9.38
C THR A 325 -7.11 -2.06 9.49
N VAL A 326 -6.37 -0.99 9.80
CA VAL A 326 -4.91 -1.05 9.96
C VAL A 326 -4.57 -1.53 11.36
N MET A 327 -3.75 -2.55 11.44
CA MET A 327 -3.16 -3.01 12.70
C MET A 327 -1.66 -2.82 12.66
N LEU A 328 -1.11 -2.29 13.74
CA LEU A 328 0.33 -2.20 13.92
C LEU A 328 0.82 -3.51 14.52
N ASN A 329 1.60 -4.29 13.76
CA ASN A 329 2.13 -5.59 14.18
C ASN A 329 3.66 -5.53 14.38
N GLY A 330 4.20 -6.50 15.10
CA GLY A 330 5.64 -6.59 15.32
C GLY A 330 6.23 -5.36 16.01
N GLU A 331 7.32 -4.82 15.47
CA GLU A 331 7.96 -3.62 16.03
C GLU A 331 7.08 -2.37 15.92
N ALA A 332 6.25 -2.26 14.90
CA ALA A 332 5.29 -1.17 14.76
C ALA A 332 4.25 -1.14 15.90
N SER A 333 3.93 -2.29 16.51
CA SER A 333 3.06 -2.35 17.70
C SER A 333 3.65 -1.61 18.90
N ARG A 334 4.98 -1.49 18.99
CA ARG A 334 5.64 -0.72 20.06
C ARG A 334 5.27 0.74 20.03
N LEU A 335 5.04 1.31 18.85
CA LEU A 335 4.70 2.73 18.69
C LEU A 335 3.34 3.11 19.28
N GLN A 336 2.53 2.13 19.66
CA GLN A 336 1.30 2.37 20.44
C GLN A 336 1.62 2.65 21.91
N HIS A 337 2.78 2.21 22.38
CA HIS A 337 3.15 2.24 23.80
C HIS A 337 4.47 2.97 24.06
N GLU A 338 5.35 3.05 23.09
CA GLU A 338 6.65 3.70 23.19
C GLU A 338 6.67 4.94 22.30
N PRO A 339 6.82 6.15 22.88
CA PRO A 339 6.88 7.37 22.09
C PRO A 339 8.12 7.39 21.19
N ILE A 340 7.93 7.80 19.93
CA ILE A 340 9.00 8.01 18.96
C ILE A 340 9.16 9.52 18.68
N ARG A 341 10.38 9.97 18.43
CA ARG A 341 10.62 11.33 17.96
C ARG A 341 10.15 11.48 16.51
N VAL A 342 9.59 12.64 16.19
CA VAL A 342 9.15 12.95 14.82
C VAL A 342 10.31 12.88 13.84
N GLU A 343 11.53 13.33 14.21
CA GLU A 343 12.73 13.17 13.38
C GLU A 343 13.03 11.71 13.04
N ASP A 344 13.00 10.81 14.04
CA ASP A 344 13.27 9.38 13.85
C ASP A 344 12.14 8.71 13.02
N LEU A 345 10.91 9.14 13.20
CA LEU A 345 9.76 8.69 12.43
C LEU A 345 9.88 9.07 10.95
N VAL A 346 10.29 10.30 10.66
CA VAL A 346 10.52 10.77 9.28
C VAL A 346 11.70 10.02 8.67
N ALA A 347 12.81 9.88 9.40
CA ALA A 347 14.03 9.25 8.90
C ALA A 347 13.84 7.76 8.54
N GLY A 348 13.08 7.03 9.35
CA GLY A 348 12.96 5.57 9.23
C GLY A 348 11.66 5.07 8.60
N CYS A 349 10.62 5.90 8.48
CA CYS A 349 9.29 5.42 8.13
C CYS A 349 8.64 6.13 6.94
N LEU A 350 9.06 7.36 6.63
CA LEU A 350 8.51 8.09 5.50
C LEU A 350 9.42 8.00 4.28
N ASP A 351 8.82 7.71 3.15
CA ASP A 351 9.47 7.79 1.84
C ASP A 351 9.33 9.20 1.29
N ILE A 352 10.25 10.08 1.69
CA ILE A 352 10.25 11.50 1.29
C ILE A 352 10.99 11.74 -0.01
N ASN A 353 11.91 10.83 -0.39
CA ASN A 353 12.77 10.93 -1.57
C ASN A 353 12.57 9.81 -2.58
N GLY A 354 11.69 8.84 -2.31
CA GLY A 354 11.27 7.87 -3.29
C GLY A 354 10.41 8.50 -4.38
N ALA A 355 10.40 7.87 -5.54
CA ALA A 355 9.77 8.43 -6.71
C ALA A 355 8.24 8.34 -6.70
N SER A 356 7.63 9.36 -7.22
CA SER A 356 6.26 9.44 -7.74
C SER A 356 5.18 9.01 -6.75
N PRO A 357 4.82 9.88 -5.81
CA PRO A 357 3.67 9.60 -4.94
C PRO A 357 2.40 9.36 -5.76
N LYS A 358 1.49 8.61 -5.19
CA LYS A 358 0.25 8.21 -5.85
C LYS A 358 -0.72 9.40 -5.99
N ARG A 359 -1.69 9.29 -6.89
CA ARG A 359 -2.70 10.34 -7.16
C ARG A 359 -3.41 10.82 -5.89
N TYR A 360 -3.66 9.93 -4.94
CA TYR A 360 -4.27 10.28 -3.65
C TYR A 360 -3.44 11.27 -2.82
N PHE A 361 -2.11 11.28 -2.98
CA PHE A 361 -1.26 12.29 -2.36
C PHE A 361 -1.66 13.71 -2.76
N PHE A 362 -1.93 13.94 -4.05
CA PHE A 362 -2.37 15.24 -4.57
C PHE A 362 -3.78 15.61 -4.08
N GLU A 363 -4.68 14.63 -3.96
CA GLU A 363 -5.99 14.82 -3.33
C GLU A 363 -5.82 15.30 -1.88
N VAL A 364 -5.04 14.60 -1.08
CA VAL A 364 -4.75 15.00 0.31
C VAL A 364 -4.13 16.38 0.36
N LEU A 365 -3.10 16.64 -0.45
CA LEU A 365 -2.35 17.89 -0.41
C LEU A 365 -3.23 19.11 -0.77
N SER A 366 -4.23 18.93 -1.65
CA SER A 366 -5.16 19.99 -2.05
C SER A 366 -5.99 20.53 -0.88
N HIS A 367 -6.26 19.72 0.14
CA HIS A 367 -7.01 20.16 1.33
C HIS A 367 -6.16 21.02 2.29
N PHE A 368 -4.84 21.01 2.12
CA PHE A 368 -3.91 21.73 2.98
C PHE A 368 -3.24 22.90 2.28
N ALA A 369 -3.52 23.12 1.00
CA ALA A 369 -3.01 24.28 0.26
C ALA A 369 -3.79 25.53 0.67
N GLN A 370 -3.05 26.62 1.00
CA GLN A 370 -3.61 27.91 1.37
C GLN A 370 -3.78 28.86 0.18
N SER A 371 -3.05 28.63 -0.91
CA SER A 371 -3.17 29.36 -2.16
C SER A 371 -4.24 28.70 -3.03
N ASP A 372 -5.22 29.49 -3.49
CA ASP A 372 -6.27 29.03 -4.41
C ASP A 372 -5.68 28.41 -5.68
N ILE A 373 -4.60 29.01 -6.23
CA ILE A 373 -3.91 28.52 -7.44
C ILE A 373 -3.28 27.15 -7.20
N GLU A 374 -2.61 26.96 -6.06
CA GLU A 374 -2.03 25.66 -5.71
C GLU A 374 -3.14 24.62 -5.44
N GLN A 375 -4.21 25.02 -4.76
CA GLN A 375 -5.34 24.18 -4.48
C GLN A 375 -6.02 23.69 -5.78
N GLU A 376 -6.35 24.58 -6.69
CA GLU A 376 -6.94 24.26 -8.01
C GLU A 376 -6.03 23.32 -8.80
N ARG A 377 -4.72 23.58 -8.83
CA ARG A 377 -3.76 22.73 -9.55
C ARG A 377 -3.67 21.32 -8.94
N LEU A 378 -3.67 21.22 -7.62
CA LEU A 378 -3.66 19.93 -6.91
C LEU A 378 -4.97 19.16 -7.11
N GLN A 379 -6.12 19.85 -7.08
CA GLN A 379 -7.42 19.27 -7.38
C GLN A 379 -7.50 18.78 -8.83
N PHE A 380 -6.98 19.55 -9.77
CA PHE A 380 -6.87 19.12 -11.15
C PHE A 380 -6.04 17.84 -11.29
N PHE A 381 -4.87 17.76 -10.68
CA PHE A 381 -4.06 16.54 -10.67
C PHE A 381 -4.76 15.34 -10.02
N ALA A 382 -5.58 15.57 -9.00
CA ALA A 382 -6.37 14.53 -8.36
C ALA A 382 -7.61 14.12 -9.19
N SER A 383 -8.04 14.93 -10.16
CA SER A 383 -9.24 14.69 -10.97
C SER A 383 -8.98 13.71 -12.13
N ALA A 384 -10.05 13.23 -12.76
CA ALA A 384 -9.96 12.38 -13.95
C ALA A 384 -9.45 13.16 -15.17
N GLU A 385 -9.74 14.46 -15.24
CA GLU A 385 -9.33 15.36 -16.30
C GLU A 385 -7.82 15.61 -16.30
N GLY A 386 -7.22 15.79 -15.11
CA GLY A 386 -5.80 16.10 -14.92
C GLY A 386 -4.84 14.91 -15.00
N ARG A 387 -5.32 13.71 -15.31
CA ARG A 387 -4.51 12.48 -15.24
C ARG A 387 -3.30 12.46 -16.18
N GLU A 388 -3.40 13.02 -17.38
CA GLU A 388 -2.29 13.07 -18.34
C GLU A 388 -1.23 14.08 -17.88
N ASP A 389 -1.68 15.24 -17.40
CA ASP A 389 -0.79 16.24 -16.80
C ASP A 389 -0.10 15.71 -15.55
N LEU A 390 -0.80 14.97 -14.70
CA LEU A 390 -0.19 14.32 -13.54
C LEU A 390 0.85 13.28 -13.96
N GLN A 391 0.56 12.47 -14.98
CA GLN A 391 1.52 11.50 -15.50
C GLN A 391 2.79 12.18 -16.00
N LEU A 392 2.67 13.29 -16.71
CA LEU A 392 3.81 14.08 -17.18
C LEU A 392 4.55 14.74 -16.03
N TYR A 393 3.83 15.43 -15.14
CA TYR A 393 4.43 16.18 -14.03
C TYR A 393 5.11 15.28 -13.00
N ASN A 394 4.46 14.17 -12.63
CA ASN A 394 4.87 13.33 -11.50
C ASN A 394 5.64 12.08 -11.97
N SER A 395 4.96 11.15 -12.65
CA SER A 395 5.52 9.81 -12.92
C SER A 395 6.65 9.85 -13.94
N ARG A 396 6.53 10.67 -15.00
CA ARG A 396 7.52 10.76 -16.06
C ARG A 396 8.80 11.49 -15.59
N GLU A 397 8.62 12.51 -14.77
CA GLU A 397 9.72 13.26 -14.15
C GLU A 397 10.29 12.56 -12.91
N MET A 398 9.66 11.47 -12.46
CA MET A 398 10.03 10.74 -11.25
C MET A 398 10.14 11.64 -10.01
N ARG A 399 9.20 12.58 -9.86
CA ARG A 399 9.24 13.56 -8.76
C ARG A 399 9.05 12.89 -7.42
N THR A 400 9.78 13.39 -6.43
CA THR A 400 9.71 12.92 -5.05
C THR A 400 8.67 13.71 -4.25
N VAL A 401 8.30 13.20 -3.08
CA VAL A 401 7.43 13.91 -2.14
C VAL A 401 8.02 15.28 -1.76
N SER A 402 9.33 15.31 -1.47
CA SER A 402 10.03 16.53 -1.10
C SER A 402 9.96 17.58 -2.21
N GLU A 403 10.20 17.22 -3.47
CA GLU A 403 10.13 18.14 -4.62
C GLU A 403 8.70 18.68 -4.82
N ILE A 404 7.68 17.82 -4.70
CA ILE A 404 6.28 18.27 -4.84
C ILE A 404 5.89 19.23 -3.72
N LEU A 405 6.29 18.95 -2.47
CA LEU A 405 6.06 19.88 -1.38
C LEU A 405 6.77 21.23 -1.59
N TYR A 406 7.90 21.24 -2.28
CA TYR A 406 8.58 22.48 -2.68
C TYR A 406 7.80 23.26 -3.73
N ASP A 407 7.28 22.58 -4.76
CA ASP A 407 6.49 23.19 -5.83
C ASP A 407 5.15 23.77 -5.31
N PHE A 408 4.53 23.09 -4.32
CA PHE A 408 3.28 23.51 -3.66
C PHE A 408 3.56 24.04 -2.26
N SER A 409 4.20 25.20 -2.20
CA SER A 409 4.80 25.72 -0.98
C SER A 409 3.81 26.10 0.13
N THR A 410 2.55 26.38 -0.22
CA THR A 410 1.51 26.74 0.77
C THR A 410 0.80 25.53 1.37
N ALA A 411 1.00 24.33 0.81
CA ALA A 411 0.39 23.12 1.29
C ALA A 411 1.17 22.53 2.47
N THR A 412 0.55 22.46 3.65
CA THR A 412 1.15 21.97 4.90
C THR A 412 0.33 20.87 5.52
N PRO A 413 0.42 19.63 5.01
CA PRO A 413 -0.37 18.50 5.50
C PRO A 413 0.06 18.12 6.93
N HIS A 414 -0.90 17.67 7.75
CA HIS A 414 -0.63 17.19 9.09
C HIS A 414 0.11 15.85 9.05
N LEU A 415 0.86 15.53 10.13
CA LEU A 415 1.69 14.32 10.22
C LEU A 415 0.89 13.04 9.97
N GLU A 416 -0.36 12.96 10.44
CA GLU A 416 -1.24 11.80 10.25
C GLU A 416 -1.50 11.49 8.78
N TYR A 417 -1.67 12.52 7.96
CA TYR A 417 -1.87 12.37 6.53
C TYR A 417 -0.56 12.10 5.78
N LEU A 418 0.54 12.70 6.22
CA LEU A 418 1.87 12.36 5.69
C LEU A 418 2.19 10.88 5.93
N LEU A 419 1.90 10.37 7.13
CA LEU A 419 2.02 8.95 7.43
C LEU A 419 1.16 8.09 6.50
N GLN A 420 -0.04 8.54 6.15
CA GLN A 420 -0.92 7.77 5.28
C GLN A 420 -0.45 7.70 3.82
N VAL A 421 0.14 8.78 3.30
CA VAL A 421 0.47 8.91 1.88
C VAL A 421 1.95 8.74 1.55
N CYS A 422 2.83 8.83 2.56
CA CYS A 422 4.29 8.76 2.39
C CYS A 422 4.92 7.58 3.15
N ILE A 423 4.16 6.68 3.76
CA ILE A 423 4.76 5.53 4.46
C ILE A 423 5.59 4.71 3.48
N MET A 424 6.81 4.42 3.90
CA MET A 424 7.74 3.58 3.16
C MET A 424 7.22 2.13 3.09
N LEU A 425 6.54 1.82 2.01
CA LEU A 425 6.07 0.47 1.70
C LEU A 425 6.97 -0.19 0.66
N SER A 426 7.94 0.56 0.14
CA SER A 426 8.84 0.12 -0.90
C SER A 426 9.95 -0.71 -0.28
N PHE A 427 9.78 -2.01 -0.29
CA PHE A 427 10.92 -2.90 -0.27
C PHE A 427 11.62 -2.72 -1.62
N PHE A 428 12.86 -2.25 -1.62
CA PHE A 428 13.70 -2.38 -2.78
C PHE A 428 14.08 -3.85 -2.89
N CYS A 429 13.41 -4.58 -3.80
CA CYS A 429 13.84 -5.90 -4.19
C CYS A 429 15.01 -5.73 -5.15
N ILE A 430 16.17 -6.23 -4.78
CA ILE A 430 17.30 -6.35 -5.68
C ILE A 430 17.17 -7.73 -6.30
N ASP A 431 16.76 -7.78 -7.57
CA ASP A 431 16.85 -9.00 -8.36
C ASP A 431 18.34 -9.26 -8.63
N ASP A 432 18.83 -10.43 -8.21
CA ASP A 432 20.17 -10.87 -8.58
C ASP A 432 20.22 -11.08 -10.10
N VAL A 433 21.13 -10.34 -10.75
CA VAL A 433 21.51 -10.51 -12.15
C VAL A 433 22.54 -11.64 -12.24
#